data_167c0da6d6988c3779bc8316024c1c9b
#
_entry.id   167c0da6d6988c3779bc8316024c1c9b
#
_cell.length_a   1.000
_cell.length_b   1.000
_cell.length_c   1.000
_cell.angle_alpha   90.00
_cell.angle_beta   90.00
_cell.angle_gamma   90.00
#
_symmetry.space_group_name_H-M   'P 1'
#
loop_
_entity.id
_entity.type
_entity.pdbx_description
1 polymer ?
#
loop_
_entity_poly.entity_id
_entity_poly.type
_entity_poly.pdbx_seq_one_letter_code
_entity_poly.pdbx_strand_id
1 'polypeptide(L)'
;AERAASEAEALERLRAMDAELEARKKALEEMDAKQRKKEEELIRVSERAKEIDFGTLGVAARSTASAPIEAGSDELSLGDTSAFEESGSAWVADDQGGLSISWTGKTASALIGVTGLKRAFAAAAVVTARDDLQTIKGVGPFIEEKLNALGITTFRQVANMTPELEDQVNTAIEFFPGRVRRDKWAKQADGLMRK
;
A
#
# COMPACT_ATOMS: atom_id res chain seq x y z
N ALA A 1 30.52 3.28 54.94
CA ALA A 1 29.04 3.16 54.73
C ALA A 1 28.60 3.83 53.44
N GLU A 2 28.99 5.06 53.12
CA GLU A 2 28.58 5.77 51.87
C GLU A 2 29.03 5.11 50.58
N ARG A 3 30.28 4.58 50.50
CA ARG A 3 30.77 3.86 49.32
C ARG A 3 29.96 2.60 49.02
N ALA A 4 29.61 1.83 50.01
CA ALA A 4 28.81 0.62 49.83
C ALA A 4 27.37 0.91 49.35
N ALA A 5 26.79 2.04 49.80
CA ALA A 5 25.49 2.48 49.32
C ALA A 5 25.54 2.93 47.84
N SER A 6 26.58 3.66 47.44
CA SER A 6 26.80 4.08 46.07
C SER A 6 27.05 2.90 45.10
N GLU A 7 27.77 1.87 45.53
CA GLU A 7 28.00 0.64 44.75
C GLU A 7 26.72 -0.17 44.60
N ALA A 8 25.89 -0.24 45.62
CA ALA A 8 24.59 -0.91 45.55
C ALA A 8 23.61 -0.22 44.57
N GLU A 9 23.53 1.12 44.63
CA GLU A 9 22.74 1.90 43.66
C GLU A 9 23.23 1.72 42.20
N ALA A 10 24.55 1.72 41.97
CA ALA A 10 25.12 1.52 40.69
C ALA A 10 24.79 0.10 40.13
N LEU A 11 24.83 -0.91 41.00
CA LEU A 11 24.48 -2.28 40.62
C LEU A 11 22.98 -2.43 40.29
N GLU A 12 22.09 -1.78 41.03
CA GLU A 12 20.65 -1.74 40.74
C GLU A 12 20.38 -1.06 39.41
N ARG A 13 21.02 0.07 39.12
CA ARG A 13 20.91 0.76 37.82
C ARG A 13 21.38 -0.12 36.69
N LEU A 14 22.49 -0.83 36.86
CA LEU A 14 23.01 -1.75 35.83
C LEU A 14 22.03 -2.90 35.56
N ARG A 15 21.46 -3.50 36.61
CA ARG A 15 20.44 -4.56 36.49
C ARG A 15 19.15 -4.07 35.78
N ALA A 16 18.72 -2.84 36.10
CA ALA A 16 17.57 -2.22 35.48
C ALA A 16 17.83 -1.97 33.97
N MET A 17 19.03 -1.50 33.61
CA MET A 17 19.44 -1.31 32.22
C MET A 17 19.51 -2.63 31.46
N ASP A 18 20.09 -3.69 32.06
CA ASP A 18 20.14 -5.02 31.43
C ASP A 18 18.74 -5.59 31.19
N ALA A 19 17.83 -5.45 32.16
CA ALA A 19 16.45 -5.88 32.03
C ALA A 19 15.70 -5.11 30.92
N GLU A 20 15.91 -3.80 30.81
CA GLU A 20 15.35 -2.97 29.75
C GLU A 20 15.91 -3.38 28.37
N LEU A 21 17.22 -3.66 28.27
CA LEU A 21 17.86 -4.09 27.04
C LEU A 21 17.29 -5.43 26.56
N GLU A 22 17.14 -6.41 27.46
CA GLU A 22 16.56 -7.72 27.11
C GLU A 22 15.08 -7.60 26.71
N ALA A 23 14.30 -6.75 27.40
CA ALA A 23 12.91 -6.47 26.99
C ALA A 23 12.83 -5.85 25.60
N ARG A 24 13.75 -4.93 25.27
CA ARG A 24 13.81 -4.27 23.97
C ARG A 24 14.24 -5.24 22.86
N LYS A 25 15.22 -6.11 23.11
CA LYS A 25 15.59 -7.18 22.17
C LYS A 25 14.42 -8.11 21.87
N LYS A 26 13.72 -8.58 22.90
CA LYS A 26 12.54 -9.43 22.73
C LYS A 26 11.43 -8.76 21.94
N ALA A 27 11.15 -7.48 22.21
CA ALA A 27 10.17 -6.72 21.45
C ALA A 27 10.56 -6.58 19.97
N LEU A 28 11.85 -6.38 19.67
CA LEU A 28 12.36 -6.30 18.30
C LEU A 28 12.22 -7.64 17.58
N GLU A 29 12.58 -8.76 18.23
CA GLU A 29 12.41 -10.11 17.67
C GLU A 29 10.93 -10.44 17.38
N GLU A 30 10.01 -10.03 18.25
CA GLU A 30 8.57 -10.20 18.04
C GLU A 30 8.06 -9.34 16.87
N MET A 31 8.58 -8.12 16.72
CA MET A 31 8.26 -7.26 15.56
C MET A 31 8.76 -7.87 14.25
N ASP A 32 10.00 -8.36 14.22
CA ASP A 32 10.58 -9.01 13.04
C ASP A 32 9.83 -10.28 12.66
N ALA A 33 9.40 -11.07 13.64
CA ALA A 33 8.58 -12.26 13.40
C ALA A 33 7.21 -11.94 12.81
N LYS A 34 6.55 -10.85 13.30
CA LYS A 34 5.29 -10.36 12.73
C LYS A 34 5.45 -9.85 11.30
N GLN A 35 6.53 -9.11 11.05
CA GLN A 35 6.82 -8.57 9.72
C GLN A 35 7.05 -9.71 8.72
N ARG A 36 7.86 -10.72 9.06
CA ARG A 36 8.08 -11.91 8.21
C ARG A 36 6.79 -12.65 7.90
N LYS A 37 5.93 -12.88 8.89
CA LYS A 37 4.63 -13.53 8.66
C LYS A 37 3.75 -12.74 7.71
N LYS A 38 3.75 -11.41 7.82
CA LYS A 38 3.00 -10.52 6.94
C LYS A 38 3.52 -10.61 5.50
N GLU A 39 4.83 -10.59 5.31
CA GLU A 39 5.47 -10.73 4.01
C GLU A 39 5.18 -12.09 3.37
N GLU A 40 5.29 -13.18 4.12
CA GLU A 40 4.93 -14.52 3.65
C GLU A 40 3.46 -14.61 3.23
N GLU A 41 2.55 -13.96 3.96
CA GLU A 41 1.14 -13.92 3.62
C GLU A 41 0.89 -13.16 2.32
N LEU A 42 1.54 -12.01 2.12
CA LEU A 42 1.44 -11.23 0.89
C LEU A 42 2.01 -11.99 -0.32
N ILE A 43 3.10 -12.74 -0.14
CA ILE A 43 3.65 -13.62 -1.19
C ILE A 43 2.62 -14.68 -1.58
N ARG A 44 2.00 -15.37 -0.61
CA ARG A 44 0.96 -16.37 -0.89
C ARG A 44 -0.24 -15.77 -1.63
N VAL A 45 -0.68 -14.57 -1.23
CA VAL A 45 -1.75 -13.84 -1.91
C VAL A 45 -1.35 -13.53 -3.36
N SER A 46 -0.15 -13.04 -3.59
CA SER A 46 0.38 -12.75 -4.93
C SER A 46 0.47 -14.00 -5.82
N GLU A 47 0.83 -15.15 -5.25
CA GLU A 47 0.84 -16.41 -6.02
C GLU A 47 -0.57 -16.84 -6.43
N ARG A 48 -1.57 -16.69 -5.55
CA ARG A 48 -2.97 -16.97 -5.88
C ARG A 48 -3.54 -16.05 -6.95
N ALA A 49 -3.02 -14.83 -7.08
CA ALA A 49 -3.41 -13.93 -8.14
C ALA A 49 -3.23 -14.53 -9.54
N LYS A 50 -2.26 -15.41 -9.72
CA LYS A 50 -1.98 -16.09 -10.99
C LYS A 50 -3.06 -17.10 -11.40
N GLU A 51 -3.88 -17.54 -10.46
CA GLU A 51 -4.93 -18.55 -10.67
C GLU A 51 -6.31 -17.89 -10.92
N ILE A 52 -6.43 -16.57 -10.73
CA ILE A 52 -7.68 -15.83 -10.86
C ILE A 52 -7.67 -15.07 -12.18
N ASP A 53 -8.76 -15.21 -12.95
CA ASP A 53 -8.98 -14.40 -14.14
C ASP A 53 -9.58 -13.04 -13.76
N PHE A 54 -8.73 -12.02 -13.73
CA PHE A 54 -9.11 -10.64 -13.47
C PHE A 54 -9.54 -9.85 -14.72
N GLY A 55 -9.73 -10.50 -15.86
CA GLY A 55 -9.99 -9.82 -17.14
C GLY A 55 -11.17 -8.84 -17.11
N THR A 56 -12.19 -9.12 -16.28
CA THR A 56 -13.38 -8.25 -16.16
C THR A 56 -13.15 -7.03 -15.29
N LEU A 57 -12.12 -7.02 -14.41
CA LEU A 57 -11.83 -5.89 -13.52
C LEU A 57 -11.25 -4.69 -14.26
N GLY A 58 -10.63 -4.92 -15.41
CA GLY A 58 -9.77 -3.94 -16.07
C GLY A 58 -8.41 -3.82 -15.40
N VAL A 59 -7.52 -3.08 -16.04
CA VAL A 59 -6.16 -2.82 -15.56
C VAL A 59 -6.09 -1.41 -15.00
N ALA A 60 -5.46 -1.23 -13.85
CA ALA A 60 -5.16 0.10 -13.34
C ALA A 60 -4.28 0.87 -14.34
N ALA A 61 -4.56 2.16 -14.53
CA ALA A 61 -3.74 3.00 -15.41
C ALA A 61 -2.28 2.96 -14.96
N ARG A 62 -1.38 2.74 -15.91
CA ARG A 62 0.06 2.62 -15.67
C ARG A 62 0.84 3.28 -16.78
N SER A 63 1.85 4.04 -16.41
CA SER A 63 2.80 4.67 -17.33
C SER A 63 4.18 4.75 -16.68
N THR A 64 5.16 5.24 -17.43
CA THR A 64 6.49 5.52 -16.92
C THR A 64 6.80 7.00 -17.05
N ALA A 65 7.57 7.54 -16.10
CA ALA A 65 8.06 8.90 -16.19
C ALA A 65 8.96 9.05 -17.42
N SER A 66 8.66 10.03 -18.26
CA SER A 66 9.42 10.34 -19.48
C SER A 66 10.65 11.19 -19.21
N ALA A 67 10.74 11.80 -18.03
CA ALA A 67 11.85 12.60 -17.53
C ALA A 67 12.07 12.34 -16.03
N PRO A 68 13.23 12.73 -15.46
CA PRO A 68 13.42 12.72 -14.00
C PRO A 68 12.34 13.57 -13.30
N ILE A 69 11.89 13.10 -12.15
CA ILE A 69 10.86 13.77 -11.35
C ILE A 69 11.56 14.48 -10.19
N GLU A 70 11.38 15.79 -10.08
CA GLU A 70 11.92 16.55 -8.97
C GLU A 70 11.02 16.48 -7.73
N ALA A 71 11.61 16.50 -6.54
CA ALA A 71 10.86 16.60 -5.30
C ALA A 71 10.06 17.90 -5.25
N GLY A 72 8.78 17.82 -4.89
CA GLY A 72 7.88 18.98 -4.82
C GLY A 72 7.39 19.52 -6.17
N SER A 73 7.70 18.84 -7.29
CA SER A 73 7.14 19.21 -8.60
C SER A 73 5.61 19.12 -8.56
N ASP A 74 4.93 20.06 -9.19
CA ASP A 74 3.49 20.08 -9.43
C ASP A 74 3.10 19.48 -10.78
N GLU A 75 4.09 19.06 -11.57
CA GLU A 75 3.92 18.38 -12.85
C GLU A 75 4.74 17.10 -12.90
N LEU A 76 4.18 16.04 -13.48
CA LEU A 76 4.81 14.75 -13.69
C LEU A 76 4.65 14.31 -15.13
N SER A 77 5.73 14.40 -15.91
CA SER A 77 5.75 14.01 -17.32
C SER A 77 5.76 12.49 -17.47
N LEU A 78 4.84 11.97 -18.26
CA LEU A 78 4.64 10.54 -18.53
C LEU A 78 4.76 10.23 -20.02
N GLY A 79 5.06 8.98 -20.33
CA GLY A 79 5.05 8.51 -21.72
C GLY A 79 3.64 8.49 -22.33
N ASP A 80 2.62 8.22 -21.53
CA ASP A 80 1.22 8.23 -21.90
C ASP A 80 0.33 8.45 -20.67
N THR A 81 -0.67 9.30 -20.80
CA THR A 81 -1.66 9.62 -19.75
C THR A 81 -3.08 9.20 -20.13
N SER A 82 -3.28 8.60 -21.31
CA SER A 82 -4.62 8.31 -21.85
C SER A 82 -5.48 7.46 -20.93
N ALA A 83 -4.87 6.50 -20.24
CA ALA A 83 -5.56 5.61 -19.31
C ALA A 83 -5.85 6.22 -17.93
N PHE A 84 -5.22 7.36 -17.58
CA PHE A 84 -5.45 8.03 -16.30
C PHE A 84 -6.71 8.89 -16.35
N GLU A 85 -7.40 9.00 -15.24
CA GLU A 85 -8.53 9.93 -15.08
C GLU A 85 -8.05 11.40 -15.05
N GLU A 86 -8.96 12.38 -15.16
CA GLU A 86 -8.63 13.81 -15.08
C GLU A 86 -7.98 14.17 -13.73
N SER A 87 -8.38 13.52 -12.67
CA SER A 87 -7.79 13.67 -11.32
C SER A 87 -7.76 12.32 -10.62
N GLY A 88 -6.89 12.17 -9.63
CA GLY A 88 -6.82 10.91 -8.89
C GLY A 88 -5.58 10.77 -8.04
N SER A 89 -5.28 9.53 -7.68
CA SER A 89 -4.11 9.15 -6.90
C SER A 89 -3.33 8.03 -7.59
N ALA A 90 -2.02 8.00 -7.39
CA ALA A 90 -1.14 6.99 -7.95
C ALA A 90 0.00 6.64 -6.99
N TRP A 91 0.62 5.51 -7.25
CA TRP A 91 1.88 5.08 -6.68
C TRP A 91 2.99 5.31 -7.69
N VAL A 92 3.98 6.13 -7.34
CA VAL A 92 5.21 6.34 -8.12
C VAL A 92 6.31 5.53 -7.47
N ALA A 93 6.99 4.69 -8.23
CA ALA A 93 8.02 3.79 -7.71
C ALA A 93 9.22 3.66 -8.66
N ASP A 94 10.38 3.48 -8.05
CA ASP A 94 11.65 3.10 -8.66
C ASP A 94 12.32 2.00 -7.81
N ASP A 95 13.60 1.71 -8.05
CA ASP A 95 14.41 0.73 -7.30
C ASP A 95 14.64 1.12 -5.82
N GLN A 96 14.45 2.39 -5.47
CA GLN A 96 14.57 2.94 -4.11
C GLN A 96 13.26 2.86 -3.31
N GLY A 97 12.17 2.37 -3.92
CA GLY A 97 10.83 2.30 -3.35
C GLY A 97 9.84 3.26 -3.98
N GLY A 98 8.73 3.53 -3.30
CA GLY A 98 7.67 4.34 -3.88
C GLY A 98 7.00 5.31 -2.91
N LEU A 99 6.21 6.22 -3.49
CA LEU A 99 5.39 7.22 -2.80
C LEU A 99 3.98 7.28 -3.39
N SER A 100 3.00 7.59 -2.56
CA SER A 100 1.67 8.01 -3.02
C SER A 100 1.70 9.47 -3.43
N ILE A 101 1.09 9.75 -4.58
CA ILE A 101 0.85 11.09 -5.11
C ILE A 101 -0.62 11.28 -5.44
N SER A 102 -1.06 12.52 -5.57
CA SER A 102 -2.35 12.88 -6.15
C SER A 102 -2.15 13.93 -7.22
N TRP A 103 -3.09 14.00 -8.18
CA TRP A 103 -3.10 15.05 -9.22
C TRP A 103 -4.51 15.58 -9.41
N THR A 104 -4.62 16.80 -9.96
CA THR A 104 -5.89 17.49 -10.18
C THR A 104 -6.21 17.79 -11.64
N GLY A 105 -5.33 17.45 -12.55
CA GLY A 105 -5.53 17.58 -13.99
C GLY A 105 -4.51 16.79 -14.78
N LYS A 106 -4.72 16.65 -16.09
CA LYS A 106 -3.76 16.00 -16.99
C LYS A 106 -3.70 16.68 -18.35
N THR A 107 -2.60 16.43 -19.05
CA THR A 107 -2.41 16.68 -20.49
C THR A 107 -2.20 15.35 -21.20
N ALA A 108 -1.95 15.33 -22.49
CA ALA A 108 -1.64 14.10 -23.24
C ALA A 108 -0.35 13.39 -22.74
N SER A 109 0.56 14.13 -22.08
CA SER A 109 1.88 13.65 -21.68
C SER A 109 2.28 13.99 -20.25
N ALA A 110 1.39 14.55 -19.43
CA ALA A 110 1.70 14.88 -18.05
C ALA A 110 0.47 14.84 -17.14
N LEU A 111 0.69 14.52 -15.86
CA LEU A 111 -0.23 14.79 -14.76
C LEU A 111 0.15 16.15 -14.18
N ILE A 112 -0.84 16.99 -13.87
CA ILE A 112 -0.67 18.38 -13.39
C ILE A 112 -1.39 18.59 -12.06
N GLY A 113 -0.93 19.60 -11.30
CA GLY A 113 -1.38 19.83 -9.93
C GLY A 113 -1.00 18.65 -9.01
N VAL A 114 0.20 18.11 -9.24
CA VAL A 114 0.71 16.95 -8.51
C VAL A 114 1.10 17.35 -7.09
N THR A 115 0.75 16.52 -6.13
CA THR A 115 1.12 16.65 -4.72
C THR A 115 1.63 15.32 -4.17
N GLY A 116 2.41 15.37 -3.10
CA GLY A 116 2.93 14.16 -2.45
C GLY A 116 4.34 13.73 -2.89
N LEU A 117 4.95 14.39 -3.87
CA LEU A 117 6.33 14.13 -4.31
C LEU A 117 7.35 14.61 -3.27
N LYS A 118 7.60 13.80 -2.25
CA LYS A 118 8.51 14.11 -1.13
C LYS A 118 9.98 13.82 -1.44
N ARG A 119 10.28 13.13 -2.55
CA ARG A 119 11.63 12.87 -3.06
C ARG A 119 11.64 12.90 -4.59
N ALA A 120 12.83 13.01 -5.15
CA ALA A 120 13.03 12.86 -6.58
C ALA A 120 12.97 11.38 -7.01
N PHE A 121 12.66 11.14 -8.29
CA PHE A 121 12.72 9.84 -8.94
C PHE A 121 13.48 9.94 -10.26
N ALA A 122 14.17 8.87 -10.63
CA ALA A 122 14.81 8.77 -11.92
C ALA A 122 13.77 8.74 -13.06
N ALA A 123 14.20 9.06 -14.28
CA ALA A 123 13.43 8.75 -15.47
C ALA A 123 13.10 7.26 -15.52
N ALA A 124 11.97 6.92 -16.12
CA ALA A 124 11.39 5.58 -16.16
C ALA A 124 10.83 5.05 -14.82
N ALA A 125 10.74 5.88 -13.77
CA ALA A 125 9.94 5.54 -12.59
C ALA A 125 8.51 5.14 -13.01
N VAL A 126 7.99 4.08 -12.40
CA VAL A 126 6.67 3.53 -12.75
C VAL A 126 5.60 4.26 -11.97
N VAL A 127 4.58 4.73 -12.68
CA VAL A 127 3.40 5.40 -12.12
C VAL A 127 2.19 4.51 -12.36
N THR A 128 1.54 4.07 -11.28
CA THR A 128 0.36 3.21 -11.34
C THR A 128 -0.79 3.86 -10.57
N ALA A 129 -1.94 4.02 -11.21
CA ALA A 129 -3.14 4.55 -10.54
C ALA A 129 -3.49 3.71 -9.32
N ARG A 130 -3.76 4.37 -8.19
CA ARG A 130 -4.02 3.72 -6.92
C ARG A 130 -4.90 4.59 -6.04
N ASP A 131 -6.07 4.07 -5.73
CA ASP A 131 -7.01 4.71 -4.81
C ASP A 131 -6.74 4.25 -3.37
N ASP A 132 -7.19 5.04 -2.40
CA ASP A 132 -7.22 4.65 -0.97
C ASP A 132 -8.39 3.69 -0.73
N LEU A 133 -8.13 2.39 -0.90
CA LEU A 133 -9.15 1.36 -0.73
C LEU A 133 -9.64 1.24 0.71
N GLN A 134 -8.93 1.79 1.69
CA GLN A 134 -9.38 1.84 3.09
C GLN A 134 -10.65 2.70 3.28
N THR A 135 -10.97 3.55 2.31
CA THR A 135 -12.24 4.28 2.26
C THR A 135 -13.46 3.34 2.13
N ILE A 136 -13.26 2.13 1.59
CA ILE A 136 -14.29 1.09 1.55
C ILE A 136 -14.45 0.51 2.96
N LYS A 137 -15.66 0.59 3.52
CA LYS A 137 -15.94 0.05 4.83
C LYS A 137 -15.69 -1.46 4.87
N GLY A 138 -14.81 -1.88 5.75
CA GLY A 138 -14.38 -3.28 5.89
C GLY A 138 -12.99 -3.56 5.31
N VAL A 139 -12.40 -2.62 4.59
CA VAL A 139 -11.02 -2.68 4.11
C VAL A 139 -10.13 -1.94 5.11
N GLY A 140 -9.31 -2.67 5.84
CA GLY A 140 -8.25 -2.11 6.69
C GLY A 140 -6.90 -2.11 5.97
N PRO A 141 -5.85 -1.52 6.58
CA PRO A 141 -4.54 -1.38 5.93
C PRO A 141 -3.97 -2.69 5.38
N PHE A 142 -4.05 -3.78 6.14
CA PHE A 142 -3.52 -5.07 5.70
C PHE A 142 -4.37 -5.74 4.62
N ILE A 143 -5.69 -5.51 4.62
CA ILE A 143 -6.58 -6.00 3.55
C ILE A 143 -6.30 -5.22 2.26
N GLU A 144 -6.07 -3.91 2.33
CA GLU A 144 -5.64 -3.12 1.18
C GLU A 144 -4.31 -3.63 0.61
N GLU A 145 -3.32 -3.93 1.43
CA GLU A 145 -2.05 -4.51 0.98
C GLU A 145 -2.26 -5.84 0.24
N LYS A 146 -3.15 -6.70 0.72
CA LYS A 146 -3.53 -7.95 0.06
C LYS A 146 -4.24 -7.71 -1.27
N LEU A 147 -5.17 -6.76 -1.35
CA LEU A 147 -5.81 -6.37 -2.60
C LEU A 147 -4.78 -5.86 -3.62
N ASN A 148 -3.85 -5.02 -3.16
CA ASN A 148 -2.75 -4.53 -3.99
C ASN A 148 -1.83 -5.66 -4.47
N ALA A 149 -1.56 -6.68 -3.65
CA ALA A 149 -0.81 -7.87 -4.03
C ALA A 149 -1.53 -8.72 -5.09
N LEU A 150 -2.86 -8.67 -5.15
CA LEU A 150 -3.67 -9.23 -6.23
C LEU A 150 -3.70 -8.37 -7.49
N GLY A 151 -3.11 -7.16 -7.48
CA GLY A 151 -3.20 -6.19 -8.59
C GLY A 151 -4.48 -5.35 -8.57
N ILE A 152 -5.26 -5.40 -7.49
CA ILE A 152 -6.48 -4.59 -7.29
C ILE A 152 -6.10 -3.34 -6.50
N THR A 153 -5.99 -2.21 -7.19
CA THR A 153 -5.47 -0.95 -6.64
C THR A 153 -6.44 0.21 -6.77
N THR A 154 -7.56 0.06 -7.51
CA THR A 154 -8.48 1.14 -7.80
C THR A 154 -9.92 0.79 -7.43
N PHE A 155 -10.72 1.82 -7.11
CA PHE A 155 -12.17 1.67 -6.90
C PHE A 155 -12.86 1.08 -8.12
N ARG A 156 -12.41 1.45 -9.33
CA ARG A 156 -12.96 0.90 -10.59
C ARG A 156 -12.82 -0.62 -10.64
N GLN A 157 -11.65 -1.15 -10.30
CA GLN A 157 -11.44 -2.59 -10.25
C GLN A 157 -12.36 -3.27 -9.22
N VAL A 158 -12.47 -2.68 -8.02
CA VAL A 158 -13.37 -3.22 -6.98
C VAL A 158 -14.83 -3.16 -7.43
N ALA A 159 -15.27 -2.06 -8.06
CA ALA A 159 -16.64 -1.89 -8.55
C ALA A 159 -17.01 -2.88 -9.67
N ASN A 160 -16.02 -3.31 -10.46
CA ASN A 160 -16.20 -4.25 -11.56
C ASN A 160 -16.18 -5.73 -11.12
N MET A 161 -16.03 -6.03 -9.82
CA MET A 161 -16.06 -7.42 -9.34
C MET A 161 -17.43 -8.04 -9.60
N THR A 162 -17.44 -9.18 -10.29
CA THR A 162 -18.63 -10.05 -10.35
C THR A 162 -18.78 -10.81 -9.02
N PRO A 163 -19.96 -11.36 -8.71
CA PRO A 163 -20.15 -12.17 -7.52
C PRO A 163 -19.15 -13.33 -7.38
N GLU A 164 -18.76 -13.95 -8.50
CA GLU A 164 -17.79 -15.03 -8.55
C GLU A 164 -16.39 -14.52 -8.20
N LEU A 165 -16.00 -13.34 -8.70
CA LEU A 165 -14.73 -12.70 -8.38
C LEU A 165 -14.67 -12.22 -6.93
N GLU A 166 -15.78 -11.71 -6.38
CA GLU A 166 -15.87 -11.36 -4.96
C GLU A 166 -15.53 -12.58 -4.07
N ASP A 167 -16.04 -13.77 -4.41
CA ASP A 167 -15.75 -15.00 -3.66
C ASP A 167 -14.30 -15.47 -3.86
N GLN A 168 -13.77 -15.39 -5.09
CA GLN A 168 -12.37 -15.74 -5.37
C GLN A 168 -11.40 -14.79 -4.66
N VAL A 169 -11.63 -13.48 -4.72
CA VAL A 169 -10.85 -12.47 -4.01
C VAL A 169 -10.92 -12.70 -2.51
N ASN A 170 -12.12 -12.94 -1.96
CA ASN A 170 -12.30 -13.22 -0.54
C ASN A 170 -11.46 -14.42 -0.07
N THR A 171 -11.40 -15.48 -0.89
CA THR A 171 -10.59 -16.66 -0.63
C THR A 171 -9.10 -16.36 -0.76
N ALA A 172 -8.70 -15.64 -1.82
CA ALA A 172 -7.31 -15.31 -2.09
C ALA A 172 -6.66 -14.46 -0.99
N ILE A 173 -7.39 -13.46 -0.47
CA ILE A 173 -6.90 -12.62 0.62
C ILE A 173 -7.03 -13.26 2.00
N GLU A 174 -7.47 -14.52 2.08
CA GLU A 174 -7.67 -15.25 3.35
C GLU A 174 -8.56 -14.47 4.33
N PHE A 175 -9.65 -13.91 3.83
CA PHE A 175 -10.57 -13.13 4.63
C PHE A 175 -11.75 -14.00 5.11
N PHE A 176 -12.48 -13.52 6.12
CA PHE A 176 -13.65 -14.25 6.62
C PHE A 176 -14.62 -14.56 5.48
N PRO A 177 -15.07 -15.83 5.33
CA PRO A 177 -15.87 -16.27 4.19
C PRO A 177 -17.07 -15.37 3.90
N GLY A 178 -17.23 -14.96 2.63
CA GLY A 178 -18.34 -14.16 2.13
C GLY A 178 -18.34 -12.71 2.60
N ARG A 179 -17.30 -12.21 3.25
CA ARG A 179 -17.29 -10.86 3.79
C ARG A 179 -17.21 -9.77 2.72
N VAL A 180 -16.45 -9.99 1.64
CA VAL A 180 -16.36 -9.07 0.51
C VAL A 180 -17.76 -8.75 -0.04
N ARG A 181 -18.56 -9.80 -0.30
CA ARG A 181 -19.94 -9.68 -0.79
C ARG A 181 -20.88 -9.10 0.25
N ARG A 182 -20.83 -9.61 1.49
CA ARG A 182 -21.70 -9.16 2.58
C ARG A 182 -21.51 -7.67 2.87
N ASP A 183 -20.29 -7.19 2.87
CA ASP A 183 -19.97 -5.79 3.13
C ASP A 183 -20.13 -4.93 1.86
N LYS A 184 -20.53 -5.54 0.72
CA LYS A 184 -20.89 -4.86 -0.56
C LYS A 184 -19.79 -3.97 -1.10
N TRP A 185 -18.56 -4.47 -1.15
CA TRP A 185 -17.40 -3.67 -1.56
C TRP A 185 -17.55 -3.11 -2.96
N ALA A 186 -18.00 -3.90 -3.94
CA ALA A 186 -18.23 -3.42 -5.31
C ALA A 186 -19.21 -2.23 -5.36
N LYS A 187 -20.33 -2.30 -4.61
CA LYS A 187 -21.30 -1.21 -4.54
C LYS A 187 -20.74 0.03 -3.85
N GLN A 188 -19.94 -0.14 -2.80
CA GLN A 188 -19.28 0.98 -2.12
C GLN A 188 -18.31 1.68 -3.06
N ALA A 189 -17.47 0.90 -3.76
CA ALA A 189 -16.49 1.43 -4.72
C ALA A 189 -17.17 2.20 -5.86
N ASP A 190 -18.27 1.68 -6.44
CA ASP A 190 -19.06 2.40 -7.44
C ASP A 190 -19.57 3.75 -6.92
N GLY A 191 -20.02 3.80 -5.67
CA GLY A 191 -20.45 5.05 -5.03
C GLY A 191 -19.30 6.04 -4.76
N LEU A 192 -18.06 5.55 -4.57
CA LEU A 192 -16.88 6.40 -4.36
C LEU A 192 -16.38 7.03 -5.66
N MET A 193 -16.48 6.33 -6.79
CA MET A 193 -16.11 6.87 -8.12
C MET A 193 -17.02 7.99 -8.62
N ARG A 194 -18.23 8.13 -8.08
CA ARG A 194 -19.24 9.11 -8.51
C ARG A 194 -19.20 10.41 -7.70
N LYS A 195 -18.31 10.51 -6.74
CA LYS A 195 -18.12 11.70 -5.90
C LYS A 195 -17.00 12.60 -6.44
#